data_0c1bbc8fb59fbd0bc85aa810f6846ab4
#
_entry.id   0c1bbc8fb59fbd0bc85aa810f6846ab4
#
_cell.length_a   1.000
_cell.length_b   1.000
_cell.length_c   1.000
_cell.angle_alpha   90.00
_cell.angle_beta   90.00
_cell.angle_gamma   90.00
#
_symmetry.space_group_name_H-M   'P 1'
#
loop_
_entity.id
_entity.type
_entity.pdbx_description
1 polymer ?
#
loop_
_entity_poly.entity_id
_entity_poly.type
_entity_poly.pdbx_seq_one_letter_code
_entity_poly.pdbx_strand_id
1 'polypeptide(L)'
;MKIRKYLIPVLSVLALASCDYEKINTNIYGITEEEMKQGGLLYGAPFMDMQKLVIPIGSPTESTGPGNDLANTDVMSAGNYIGYWGMNNNWNFNTEATWNFTDARMNYAYQNFYSKLFRAWNDIYKYTKDSQDPADKEVQAVANVVKVMGWLRATDVFGPIVYTNAGNGDIAPKLDSQETVYKAMLAELKEASQVLAGTTTKVLSSYDVIYDGNAQNWTRLANSLILRLAVRVHFKDQALAKEYITFALDQANGGVIETVAQEAKIQNTAKLPLMNSLIPIVEDYGECRMGATIWAYMEQRKRIKISLTGFSFQCLYLSDYQVV
;
A
#
# COMPACT_ATOMS: atom_id res chain seq x y z
N MET A 1 5.82 66.79 31.40
CA MET A 1 6.12 65.39 31.73
C MET A 1 4.99 64.45 31.41
N LYS A 2 4.08 64.68 30.46
CA LYS A 2 2.93 63.82 30.09
C LYS A 2 3.09 63.14 28.73
N ILE A 3 3.98 63.56 27.87
CA ILE A 3 4.17 63.01 26.50
C ILE A 3 4.90 61.65 26.51
N ARG A 4 5.75 61.40 27.52
CA ARG A 4 6.56 60.19 27.63
C ARG A 4 5.73 58.95 27.93
N LYS A 5 4.51 59.04 28.49
CA LYS A 5 3.64 57.93 28.84
C LYS A 5 2.88 57.33 27.65
N TYR A 6 2.77 58.05 26.56
CA TYR A 6 2.06 57.61 25.35
C TYR A 6 2.99 57.19 24.18
N LEU A 7 4.26 57.56 24.27
CA LEU A 7 5.25 57.21 23.25
C LEU A 7 5.66 55.73 23.29
N ILE A 8 5.70 55.12 24.47
CA ILE A 8 6.07 53.71 24.63
C ILE A 8 5.03 52.76 24.06
N PRO A 9 3.70 52.88 24.32
CA PRO A 9 2.71 52.00 23.73
C PRO A 9 2.53 52.21 22.22
N VAL A 10 2.76 53.42 21.68
CA VAL A 10 2.69 53.66 20.22
C VAL A 10 3.91 53.04 19.52
N LEU A 11 5.11 53.11 20.11
CA LEU A 11 6.30 52.45 19.56
C LEU A 11 6.20 50.93 19.60
N SER A 12 5.58 50.36 20.64
CA SER A 12 5.37 48.89 20.72
C SER A 12 4.35 48.37 19.72
N VAL A 13 3.30 49.15 19.41
CA VAL A 13 2.32 48.76 18.37
C VAL A 13 2.93 48.86 16.96
N LEU A 14 3.79 49.87 16.72
CA LEU A 14 4.51 50.00 15.44
C LEU A 14 5.58 48.89 15.24
N ALA A 15 6.21 48.42 16.33
CA ALA A 15 7.14 47.28 16.25
C ALA A 15 6.46 45.96 15.98
N LEU A 16 5.21 45.76 16.40
CA LEU A 16 4.42 44.57 16.11
C LEU A 16 3.85 44.55 14.68
N ALA A 17 3.67 45.72 14.08
CA ALA A 17 3.20 45.85 12.69
C ALA A 17 4.33 45.75 11.64
N SER A 18 5.58 45.69 12.08
CA SER A 18 6.77 45.79 11.20
C SER A 18 7.35 44.45 10.78
N CYS A 19 6.89 43.33 11.33
CA CYS A 19 7.34 42.01 10.89
C CYS A 19 6.27 41.37 10.05
N ASP A 20 6.43 41.48 8.75
CA ASP A 20 5.71 40.62 7.77
C ASP A 20 6.35 39.23 7.84
N TYR A 21 6.01 38.49 8.93
CA TYR A 21 6.59 37.20 9.28
C TYR A 21 6.37 36.17 8.14
N GLU A 22 5.22 36.22 7.49
CA GLU A 22 4.91 35.37 6.37
C GLU A 22 5.86 35.66 5.19
N LYS A 23 6.09 36.91 4.86
CA LYS A 23 6.96 37.30 3.75
C LYS A 23 8.44 37.00 4.00
N ILE A 24 8.90 37.13 5.27
CA ILE A 24 10.28 36.82 5.65
C ILE A 24 10.53 35.32 5.68
N ASN A 25 9.55 34.52 6.07
CA ASN A 25 9.67 33.07 6.15
C ASN A 25 9.21 32.31 4.88
N THR A 26 8.65 33.01 3.90
CA THR A 26 8.33 32.39 2.62
C THR A 26 9.62 32.11 1.87
N ASN A 27 9.89 30.83 1.60
CA ASN A 27 11.01 30.45 0.73
C ASN A 27 10.66 30.82 -0.71
N ILE A 28 11.15 31.97 -1.17
CA ILE A 28 10.92 32.49 -2.54
C ILE A 28 11.54 31.61 -3.64
N TYR A 29 12.40 30.65 -3.27
CA TYR A 29 13.00 29.67 -4.17
C TYR A 29 12.33 28.30 -4.03
N GLY A 30 11.36 28.16 -3.12
CA GLY A 30 10.59 26.94 -2.95
C GLY A 30 9.50 26.84 -4.03
N ILE A 31 9.25 25.63 -4.50
CA ILE A 31 8.10 25.33 -5.35
C ILE A 31 6.84 25.50 -4.50
N THR A 32 5.88 26.28 -4.96
CA THR A 32 4.59 26.49 -4.29
C THR A 32 3.71 25.25 -4.40
N GLU A 33 2.71 25.11 -3.52
CA GLU A 33 1.74 24.02 -3.60
C GLU A 33 1.00 24.01 -4.95
N GLU A 34 0.69 25.19 -5.47
CA GLU A 34 0.02 25.33 -6.78
C GLU A 34 0.93 24.84 -7.92
N GLU A 35 2.20 25.19 -7.92
CA GLU A 35 3.17 24.67 -8.88
C GLU A 35 3.37 23.17 -8.75
N MET A 36 3.40 22.63 -7.53
CA MET A 36 3.44 21.20 -7.27
C MET A 36 2.19 20.49 -7.78
N LYS A 37 1.00 21.10 -7.61
CA LYS A 37 -0.27 20.56 -8.12
C LYS A 37 -0.28 20.53 -9.64
N GLN A 38 0.12 21.62 -10.31
CA GLN A 38 0.21 21.72 -11.78
C GLN A 38 1.22 20.73 -12.35
N GLY A 39 2.36 20.54 -11.68
CA GLY A 39 3.37 19.53 -12.06
C GLY A 39 2.99 18.08 -11.74
N GLY A 40 1.85 17.87 -11.08
CA GLY A 40 1.43 16.54 -10.58
C GLY A 40 2.28 15.99 -9.44
N LEU A 41 3.25 16.74 -8.94
CA LEU A 41 4.17 16.30 -7.89
C LEU A 41 3.47 16.20 -6.53
N LEU A 42 2.46 17.03 -6.26
CA LEU A 42 1.77 17.06 -4.98
C LEU A 42 1.15 15.71 -4.63
N TYR A 43 0.57 15.05 -5.62
CA TYR A 43 -0.09 13.75 -5.46
C TYR A 43 0.68 12.60 -6.11
N GLY A 44 1.36 12.87 -7.21
CA GLY A 44 1.94 11.84 -8.06
C GLY A 44 3.10 11.12 -7.41
N ALA A 45 4.07 11.84 -6.84
CA ALA A 45 5.21 11.21 -6.18
C ALA A 45 4.78 10.34 -4.98
N PRO A 46 3.96 10.81 -4.02
CA PRO A 46 3.43 9.97 -2.96
C PRO A 46 2.63 8.77 -3.49
N PHE A 47 1.84 8.95 -4.55
CA PHE A 47 1.06 7.85 -5.14
C PHE A 47 1.95 6.76 -5.75
N MET A 48 3.00 7.13 -6.46
CA MET A 48 3.97 6.18 -7.00
C MET A 48 4.69 5.42 -5.87
N ASP A 49 5.04 6.09 -4.78
CA ASP A 49 5.66 5.45 -3.63
C ASP A 49 4.71 4.46 -2.94
N MET A 50 3.42 4.80 -2.80
CA MET A 50 2.41 3.88 -2.30
C MET A 50 2.35 2.59 -3.12
N GLN A 51 2.32 2.68 -4.45
CA GLN A 51 2.25 1.53 -5.34
C GLN A 51 3.45 0.59 -5.17
N LYS A 52 4.67 1.14 -5.07
CA LYS A 52 5.90 0.37 -4.83
C LYS A 52 5.93 -0.31 -3.45
N LEU A 53 5.26 0.27 -2.45
CA LEU A 53 5.16 -0.32 -1.11
C LEU A 53 4.18 -1.50 -1.04
N VAL A 54 3.08 -1.46 -1.80
CA VAL A 54 2.06 -2.53 -1.79
C VAL A 54 2.36 -3.66 -2.78
N ILE A 55 3.11 -3.37 -3.84
CA ILE A 55 3.72 -4.34 -4.74
C ILE A 55 5.23 -4.19 -4.57
N PRO A 56 5.82 -4.81 -3.53
CA PRO A 56 7.22 -4.55 -3.20
C PRO A 56 8.13 -5.13 -4.27
N ILE A 57 8.94 -4.25 -4.82
CA ILE A 57 9.86 -4.53 -5.91
C ILE A 57 11.30 -4.27 -5.44
N GLY A 58 12.24 -5.10 -5.90
CA GLY A 58 13.66 -4.85 -5.75
C GLY A 58 14.21 -3.94 -6.85
N SER A 59 15.37 -3.35 -6.60
CA SER A 59 16.18 -2.66 -7.59
C SER A 59 17.51 -3.39 -7.75
N PRO A 60 18.08 -3.50 -8.96
CA PRO A 60 19.38 -4.12 -9.17
C PRO A 60 20.52 -3.45 -8.42
N THR A 61 20.34 -2.18 -8.02
CA THR A 61 21.36 -1.38 -7.33
C THR A 61 21.13 -1.28 -5.82
N GLU A 62 20.00 -1.78 -5.30
CA GLU A 62 19.64 -1.64 -3.89
C GLU A 62 19.44 -3.00 -3.23
N SER A 63 20.32 -3.32 -2.30
CA SER A 63 20.17 -4.47 -1.41
C SER A 63 19.12 -4.22 -0.29
N THR A 64 18.64 -2.99 -0.17
CA THR A 64 17.63 -2.55 0.78
C THR A 64 16.46 -1.92 0.04
N GLY A 65 15.30 -1.84 0.67
CA GLY A 65 14.12 -1.21 0.07
C GLY A 65 12.94 -2.18 -0.07
N PRO A 66 11.88 -1.82 -0.79
CA PRO A 66 10.63 -2.57 -0.81
C PRO A 66 10.76 -4.05 -1.18
N GLY A 67 11.68 -4.40 -2.09
CA GLY A 67 11.92 -5.78 -2.46
C GLY A 67 12.57 -6.60 -1.35
N ASN A 68 13.57 -6.04 -0.67
CA ASN A 68 14.16 -6.69 0.50
C ASN A 68 13.16 -6.72 1.68
N ASP A 69 12.30 -5.72 1.80
CA ASP A 69 11.23 -5.70 2.79
C ASP A 69 10.26 -6.88 2.58
N LEU A 70 9.88 -7.20 1.35
CA LEU A 70 9.07 -8.40 1.04
C LEU A 70 9.78 -9.68 1.47
N ALA A 71 11.06 -9.77 1.19
CA ALA A 71 11.87 -10.89 1.58
C ALA A 71 11.81 -11.13 3.10
N ASN A 72 11.99 -10.08 3.87
CA ASN A 72 11.98 -10.14 5.33
C ASN A 72 10.60 -10.38 5.93
N THR A 73 9.54 -9.78 5.38
CA THR A 73 8.20 -9.82 5.95
C THR A 73 7.37 -11.02 5.48
N ASP A 74 7.64 -11.54 4.30
CA ASP A 74 6.87 -12.64 3.70
C ASP A 74 7.68 -13.94 3.65
N VAL A 75 8.85 -13.93 3.03
CA VAL A 75 9.62 -15.16 2.81
C VAL A 75 10.16 -15.70 4.12
N MET A 76 10.91 -14.87 4.85
CA MET A 76 11.57 -15.25 6.09
C MET A 76 10.67 -15.18 7.33
N SER A 77 9.43 -14.75 7.21
CA SER A 77 8.45 -14.71 8.28
C SER A 77 7.23 -15.56 7.91
N ALA A 78 6.19 -14.97 7.34
CA ALA A 78 4.91 -15.64 7.09
C ALA A 78 5.06 -16.91 6.24
N GLY A 79 5.88 -16.88 5.21
CA GLY A 79 6.14 -18.04 4.34
C GLY A 79 6.88 -19.17 5.07
N ASN A 80 7.69 -18.84 6.06
CA ASN A 80 8.37 -19.82 6.90
C ASN A 80 7.42 -20.43 7.94
N TYR A 81 6.56 -19.61 8.57
CA TYR A 81 5.56 -20.11 9.51
C TYR A 81 4.62 -21.15 8.91
N ILE A 82 4.20 -20.95 7.68
CA ILE A 82 3.31 -21.90 6.97
C ILE A 82 4.07 -23.01 6.25
N GLY A 83 5.40 -23.05 6.31
CA GLY A 83 6.24 -24.08 5.73
C GLY A 83 6.40 -24.02 4.21
N TYR A 84 6.19 -22.86 3.59
CA TYR A 84 6.50 -22.64 2.17
C TYR A 84 7.99 -22.48 1.95
N TRP A 85 8.65 -21.84 2.90
CA TRP A 85 10.10 -21.66 2.90
C TRP A 85 10.73 -22.37 4.09
N GLY A 86 11.94 -22.88 3.90
CA GLY A 86 12.78 -23.44 4.93
C GLY A 86 14.08 -22.63 5.04
N MET A 87 14.60 -22.49 6.25
CA MET A 87 15.87 -21.82 6.48
C MET A 87 17.05 -22.74 6.17
N ASN A 88 18.09 -22.16 5.60
CA ASN A 88 19.29 -22.89 5.17
C ASN A 88 20.56 -22.55 5.99
N ASN A 89 20.48 -21.55 6.84
CA ASN A 89 21.59 -21.12 7.68
C ASN A 89 21.17 -20.86 9.13
N ASN A 90 22.14 -20.68 10.02
CA ASN A 90 21.91 -20.46 11.46
C ASN A 90 21.80 -18.97 11.82
N TRP A 91 21.44 -18.12 10.90
CA TRP A 91 21.23 -16.70 11.15
C TRP A 91 19.94 -16.47 11.98
N ASN A 92 19.63 -15.21 12.22
CA ASN A 92 18.54 -14.76 13.09
C ASN A 92 17.13 -15.23 12.70
N PHE A 93 16.98 -16.06 11.66
CA PHE A 93 15.69 -16.50 11.13
C PHE A 93 15.35 -17.97 11.43
N ASN A 94 16.18 -18.67 12.16
CA ASN A 94 15.97 -20.08 12.47
C ASN A 94 14.85 -20.32 13.50
N THR A 95 14.33 -19.27 14.10
CA THR A 95 13.28 -19.34 15.11
C THR A 95 11.87 -19.19 14.54
N GLU A 96 11.72 -18.60 13.37
CA GLU A 96 10.43 -18.40 12.71
C GLU A 96 9.76 -19.73 12.34
N ALA A 97 10.52 -20.74 11.93
CA ALA A 97 10.00 -22.08 11.66
C ALA A 97 9.37 -22.73 12.89
N THR A 98 9.70 -22.29 14.09
CA THR A 98 9.14 -22.74 15.36
C THR A 98 8.12 -21.77 15.96
N TRP A 99 7.61 -20.84 15.19
CA TRP A 99 6.63 -19.81 15.60
C TRP A 99 7.14 -18.90 16.73
N ASN A 100 8.43 -18.71 16.81
CA ASN A 100 9.03 -17.81 17.78
C ASN A 100 9.23 -16.43 17.14
N PHE A 101 8.27 -15.55 17.39
CA PHE A 101 8.29 -14.18 16.92
C PHE A 101 9.25 -13.31 17.73
N THR A 102 10.02 -12.47 17.08
CA THR A 102 10.84 -11.47 17.74
C THR A 102 10.25 -10.07 17.58
N ASP A 103 10.44 -9.22 18.59
CA ASP A 103 9.97 -7.81 18.55
C ASP A 103 10.52 -7.07 17.33
N ALA A 104 11.77 -7.34 16.97
CA ALA A 104 12.41 -6.73 15.81
C ALA A 104 11.68 -7.09 14.50
N ARG A 105 11.26 -8.35 14.34
CA ARG A 105 10.50 -8.81 13.18
C ARG A 105 9.11 -8.21 13.12
N MET A 106 8.41 -8.19 14.25
CA MET A 106 7.08 -7.60 14.33
C MET A 106 7.09 -6.10 14.04
N ASN A 107 8.04 -5.37 14.64
CA ASN A 107 8.21 -3.95 14.36
C ASN A 107 8.54 -3.69 12.88
N TYR A 108 9.43 -4.49 12.29
CA TYR A 108 9.78 -4.38 10.88
C TYR A 108 8.56 -4.59 9.95
N ALA A 109 7.76 -5.62 10.23
CA ALA A 109 6.54 -5.90 9.48
C ALA A 109 5.52 -4.76 9.61
N TYR A 110 5.31 -4.24 10.82
CA TYR A 110 4.41 -3.10 11.05
C TYR A 110 4.84 -1.85 10.30
N GLN A 111 6.13 -1.55 10.34
CA GLN A 111 6.68 -0.40 9.60
C GLN A 111 6.45 -0.51 8.09
N ASN A 112 6.61 -1.68 7.52
CA ASN A 112 6.45 -1.88 6.09
C ASN A 112 4.99 -1.95 5.65
N PHE A 113 4.12 -2.64 6.41
CA PHE A 113 2.72 -2.78 6.04
C PHE A 113 1.87 -1.54 6.37
N TYR A 114 2.28 -0.77 7.38
CA TYR A 114 1.50 0.35 7.89
C TYR A 114 2.22 1.70 7.79
N SER A 115 3.32 1.88 8.52
CA SER A 115 3.87 3.21 8.78
C SER A 115 4.43 3.92 7.55
N LYS A 116 5.13 3.20 6.66
CA LYS A 116 5.67 3.76 5.42
C LYS A 116 4.54 4.17 4.47
N LEU A 117 3.54 3.28 4.34
CA LEU A 117 2.37 3.53 3.51
C LEU A 117 1.52 4.68 4.05
N PHE A 118 1.38 4.78 5.39
CA PHE A 118 0.67 5.88 6.03
C PHE A 118 1.24 7.24 5.64
N ARG A 119 2.55 7.41 5.62
CA ARG A 119 3.17 8.69 5.26
C ARG A 119 2.77 9.12 3.85
N ALA A 120 2.98 8.24 2.87
CA ALA A 120 2.69 8.56 1.48
C ALA A 120 1.18 8.79 1.25
N TRP A 121 0.31 7.98 1.86
CA TRP A 121 -1.13 8.19 1.79
C TRP A 121 -1.57 9.49 2.46
N ASN A 122 -1.04 9.82 3.64
CA ASN A 122 -1.40 11.02 4.38
C ASN A 122 -0.97 12.31 3.66
N ASP A 123 0.12 12.25 2.88
CA ASP A 123 0.55 13.36 2.04
C ASP A 123 -0.47 13.69 0.94
N ILE A 124 -1.22 12.71 0.46
CA ILE A 124 -2.36 12.92 -0.46
C ILE A 124 -3.61 13.32 0.34
N TYR A 125 -3.93 12.55 1.39
CA TYR A 125 -5.16 12.68 2.15
C TYR A 125 -5.38 14.08 2.74
N LYS A 126 -4.34 14.69 3.28
CA LYS A 126 -4.42 16.04 3.90
C LYS A 126 -4.91 17.13 2.95
N TYR A 127 -4.69 16.98 1.64
CA TYR A 127 -5.14 17.95 0.62
C TYR A 127 -6.47 17.55 -0.05
N THR A 128 -6.83 16.26 -0.01
CA THR A 128 -7.99 15.76 -0.74
C THR A 128 -9.22 15.56 0.13
N LYS A 129 -9.05 15.32 1.44
CA LYS A 129 -10.12 14.91 2.37
C LYS A 129 -11.33 15.86 2.42
N ASP A 130 -11.08 17.16 2.34
CA ASP A 130 -12.11 18.21 2.43
C ASP A 130 -12.39 18.87 1.06
N SER A 131 -11.71 18.41 -0.01
CA SER A 131 -11.84 18.98 -1.33
C SER A 131 -13.19 18.63 -1.97
N GLN A 132 -13.77 19.60 -2.64
CA GLN A 132 -14.95 19.41 -3.48
C GLN A 132 -14.62 19.25 -4.96
N ASP A 133 -13.34 19.39 -5.33
CA ASP A 133 -12.87 19.18 -6.70
C ASP A 133 -13.01 17.70 -7.09
N PRO A 134 -13.71 17.37 -8.17
CA PRO A 134 -13.83 16.00 -8.65
C PRO A 134 -12.46 15.33 -8.90
N ALA A 135 -11.48 16.08 -9.42
CA ALA A 135 -10.15 15.54 -9.67
C ALA A 135 -9.43 15.11 -8.37
N ASP A 136 -9.58 15.87 -7.28
CA ASP A 136 -9.02 15.51 -5.98
C ASP A 136 -9.72 14.27 -5.41
N LYS A 137 -11.04 14.12 -5.64
CA LYS A 137 -11.79 12.90 -5.23
C LYS A 137 -11.34 11.66 -6.01
N GLU A 138 -11.06 11.80 -7.30
CA GLU A 138 -10.49 10.72 -8.12
C GLU A 138 -9.10 10.30 -7.63
N VAL A 139 -8.25 11.26 -7.30
CA VAL A 139 -6.93 11.03 -6.70
C VAL A 139 -7.06 10.33 -5.35
N GLN A 140 -7.95 10.79 -4.48
CA GLN A 140 -8.20 10.16 -3.18
C GLN A 140 -8.71 8.72 -3.36
N ALA A 141 -9.58 8.48 -4.33
CA ALA A 141 -10.12 7.16 -4.60
C ALA A 141 -9.02 6.14 -4.97
N VAL A 142 -8.12 6.46 -5.91
CA VAL A 142 -7.01 5.56 -6.25
C VAL A 142 -6.04 5.38 -5.09
N ALA A 143 -5.76 6.44 -4.32
CA ALA A 143 -4.91 6.36 -3.14
C ALA A 143 -5.52 5.45 -2.05
N ASN A 144 -6.83 5.53 -1.84
CA ASN A 144 -7.54 4.69 -0.89
C ASN A 144 -7.56 3.21 -1.30
N VAL A 145 -7.68 2.90 -2.60
CA VAL A 145 -7.54 1.51 -3.08
C VAL A 145 -6.15 0.96 -2.73
N VAL A 146 -5.09 1.72 -3.00
CA VAL A 146 -3.71 1.30 -2.66
C VAL A 146 -3.50 1.21 -1.15
N LYS A 147 -4.06 2.15 -0.37
CA LYS A 147 -4.03 2.08 1.10
C LYS A 147 -4.63 0.77 1.62
N VAL A 148 -5.80 0.40 1.12
CA VAL A 148 -6.47 -0.86 1.54
C VAL A 148 -5.62 -2.07 1.18
N MET A 149 -4.96 -2.11 0.02
CA MET A 149 -4.05 -3.22 -0.34
C MET A 149 -2.96 -3.46 0.71
N GLY A 150 -2.34 -2.38 1.22
CA GLY A 150 -1.28 -2.48 2.21
C GLY A 150 -1.81 -2.71 3.63
N TRP A 151 -2.80 -1.94 4.07
CA TRP A 151 -3.29 -2.00 5.45
C TRP A 151 -4.15 -3.23 5.74
N LEU A 152 -4.69 -3.89 4.71
CA LEU A 152 -5.27 -5.21 4.86
C LEU A 152 -4.23 -6.22 5.39
N ARG A 153 -3.00 -6.16 4.88
CA ARG A 153 -1.90 -6.98 5.41
C ARG A 153 -1.58 -6.65 6.87
N ALA A 154 -1.58 -5.36 7.22
CA ALA A 154 -1.33 -4.93 8.59
C ALA A 154 -2.39 -5.48 9.56
N THR A 155 -3.68 -5.32 9.26
CA THR A 155 -4.74 -5.85 10.12
C THR A 155 -4.78 -7.38 10.13
N ASP A 156 -4.41 -8.05 9.04
CA ASP A 156 -4.32 -9.51 8.98
C ASP A 156 -3.24 -10.08 9.89
N VAL A 157 -2.14 -9.36 10.08
CA VAL A 157 -1.03 -9.77 10.95
C VAL A 157 -1.24 -9.32 12.40
N PHE A 158 -1.68 -8.07 12.61
CA PHE A 158 -1.73 -7.45 13.94
C PHE A 158 -3.14 -7.40 14.55
N GLY A 159 -4.19 -7.67 13.77
CA GLY A 159 -5.57 -7.51 14.19
C GLY A 159 -5.98 -6.03 14.26
N PRO A 160 -6.12 -5.44 15.48
CA PRO A 160 -6.43 -4.02 15.62
C PRO A 160 -5.33 -3.12 15.07
N ILE A 161 -5.73 -2.11 14.28
CA ILE A 161 -4.84 -1.03 13.78
C ILE A 161 -5.55 0.31 13.88
N VAL A 162 -4.83 1.41 13.77
CA VAL A 162 -5.44 2.74 13.57
C VAL A 162 -5.92 2.82 12.12
N TYR A 163 -7.22 2.95 11.90
CA TYR A 163 -7.79 3.04 10.55
C TYR A 163 -8.71 4.24 10.40
N THR A 164 -9.82 4.30 11.16
CA THR A 164 -10.83 5.34 11.03
C THR A 164 -10.35 6.72 11.48
N ASN A 165 -9.41 6.76 12.41
CA ASN A 165 -8.80 7.99 12.93
C ASN A 165 -7.41 8.27 12.33
N ALA A 166 -7.00 7.54 11.31
CA ALA A 166 -5.74 7.78 10.63
C ALA A 166 -5.75 9.14 9.90
N GLY A 167 -4.71 9.95 10.10
CA GLY A 167 -4.60 11.26 9.46
C GLY A 167 -5.39 12.40 10.10
N ASN A 168 -6.05 12.17 11.25
CA ASN A 168 -6.81 13.20 11.97
C ASN A 168 -5.95 14.17 12.80
N GLY A 169 -4.64 13.95 12.85
CA GLY A 169 -3.72 14.80 13.64
C GLY A 169 -3.59 14.39 15.10
N ASP A 170 -4.26 13.33 15.56
CA ASP A 170 -4.09 12.81 16.91
C ASP A 170 -2.69 12.23 17.11
N ILE A 171 -2.03 12.62 18.23
CA ILE A 171 -0.70 12.12 18.58
C ILE A 171 -0.74 10.65 19.00
N ALA A 172 -1.84 10.22 19.62
CA ALA A 172 -2.05 8.85 20.09
C ALA A 172 -3.44 8.33 19.71
N PRO A 173 -3.69 8.11 18.41
CA PRO A 173 -4.99 7.65 17.94
C PRO A 173 -5.30 6.24 18.48
N LYS A 174 -6.57 6.00 18.78
CA LYS A 174 -7.03 4.68 19.26
C LYS A 174 -6.99 3.66 18.12
N LEU A 175 -6.67 2.42 18.48
CA LEU A 175 -6.78 1.29 17.58
C LEU A 175 -8.25 0.96 17.34
N ASP A 176 -8.59 0.70 16.10
CA ASP A 176 -9.88 0.12 15.71
C ASP A 176 -9.82 -1.40 15.80
N SER A 177 -10.91 -2.03 16.20
CA SER A 177 -11.02 -3.49 16.13
C SER A 177 -10.90 -3.97 14.68
N GLN A 178 -10.43 -5.19 14.46
CA GLN A 178 -10.33 -5.75 13.10
C GLN A 178 -11.70 -5.75 12.38
N GLU A 179 -12.80 -5.98 13.10
CA GLU A 179 -14.15 -5.88 12.55
C GLU A 179 -14.42 -4.46 12.04
N THR A 180 -14.12 -3.44 12.83
CA THR A 180 -14.28 -2.03 12.44
C THR A 180 -13.43 -1.71 11.21
N VAL A 181 -12.19 -2.16 11.21
CA VAL A 181 -11.25 -1.97 10.07
C VAL A 181 -11.81 -2.58 8.79
N TYR A 182 -12.27 -3.84 8.82
CA TYR A 182 -12.83 -4.51 7.65
C TYR A 182 -14.09 -3.83 7.11
N LYS A 183 -15.00 -3.40 7.99
CA LYS A 183 -16.20 -2.65 7.61
C LYS A 183 -15.85 -1.30 6.97
N ALA A 184 -14.88 -0.59 7.55
CA ALA A 184 -14.41 0.68 7.00
C ALA A 184 -13.72 0.50 5.63
N MET A 185 -12.86 -0.52 5.46
CA MET A 185 -12.24 -0.86 4.18
C MET A 185 -13.27 -1.17 3.10
N LEU A 186 -14.29 -1.96 3.42
CA LEU A 186 -15.37 -2.28 2.49
C LEU A 186 -16.13 -1.04 2.04
N ALA A 187 -16.50 -0.15 2.97
CA ALA A 187 -17.18 1.09 2.67
C ALA A 187 -16.32 2.03 1.81
N GLU A 188 -15.07 2.21 2.17
CA GLU A 188 -14.11 3.06 1.47
C GLU A 188 -13.83 2.56 0.04
N LEU A 189 -13.65 1.26 -0.15
CA LEU A 189 -13.49 0.67 -1.49
C LEU A 189 -14.74 0.83 -2.35
N LYS A 190 -15.93 0.71 -1.75
CA LYS A 190 -17.20 0.92 -2.46
C LYS A 190 -17.32 2.36 -2.94
N GLU A 191 -17.01 3.34 -2.08
CA GLU A 191 -16.97 4.75 -2.45
C GLU A 191 -15.94 5.02 -3.56
N ALA A 192 -14.70 4.51 -3.40
CA ALA A 192 -13.67 4.66 -4.41
C ALA A 192 -14.08 4.05 -5.75
N SER A 193 -14.68 2.85 -5.74
CA SER A 193 -15.20 2.21 -6.95
C SER A 193 -16.26 3.07 -7.64
N GLN A 194 -17.20 3.65 -6.89
CA GLN A 194 -18.26 4.50 -7.46
C GLN A 194 -17.71 5.79 -8.08
N VAL A 195 -16.73 6.43 -7.43
CA VAL A 195 -16.04 7.61 -8.00
C VAL A 195 -15.35 7.25 -9.30
N LEU A 196 -14.53 6.19 -9.29
CA LEU A 196 -13.72 5.77 -10.42
C LEU A 196 -14.55 5.22 -11.59
N ALA A 197 -15.70 4.58 -11.32
CA ALA A 197 -16.61 4.13 -12.39
C ALA A 197 -17.17 5.27 -13.21
N GLY A 198 -17.38 6.45 -12.61
CA GLY A 198 -17.81 7.67 -13.30
C GLY A 198 -16.68 8.46 -13.96
N THR A 199 -15.41 8.11 -13.71
CA THR A 199 -14.24 8.85 -14.20
C THR A 199 -13.93 8.50 -15.65
N THR A 200 -13.83 9.50 -16.50
CA THR A 200 -13.54 9.35 -17.95
C THR A 200 -12.12 9.77 -18.32
N THR A 201 -11.44 10.47 -17.41
CA THR A 201 -10.07 10.95 -17.59
C THR A 201 -9.07 9.99 -16.98
N LYS A 202 -7.79 10.14 -17.31
CA LYS A 202 -6.70 9.40 -16.67
C LYS A 202 -6.35 10.04 -15.33
N VAL A 203 -6.28 9.24 -14.26
CA VAL A 203 -5.93 9.69 -12.92
C VAL A 203 -4.44 9.49 -12.69
N LEU A 204 -3.67 10.55 -12.48
CA LEU A 204 -2.23 10.55 -12.20
C LEU A 204 -1.40 9.68 -13.17
N SER A 205 -1.73 9.66 -14.47
CA SER A 205 -1.15 8.71 -15.43
C SER A 205 0.38 8.70 -15.48
N SER A 206 1.04 9.85 -15.31
CA SER A 206 2.51 9.94 -15.30
C SER A 206 3.17 9.29 -14.08
N TYR A 207 2.40 9.00 -13.05
CA TYR A 207 2.84 8.44 -11.77
C TYR A 207 2.19 7.10 -11.43
N ASP A 208 1.17 6.70 -12.21
CA ASP A 208 0.54 5.40 -12.06
C ASP A 208 1.32 4.33 -12.83
N VAL A 209 2.12 3.57 -12.10
CA VAL A 209 2.98 2.51 -12.66
C VAL A 209 2.25 1.17 -12.80
N ILE A 210 0.98 1.08 -12.34
CA ILE A 210 0.15 -0.13 -12.42
C ILE A 210 -0.75 -0.09 -13.63
N TYR A 211 -1.53 0.97 -13.81
CA TYR A 211 -2.59 1.06 -14.82
C TYR A 211 -2.50 2.26 -15.74
N ASP A 212 -1.42 3.05 -15.69
CA ASP A 212 -1.26 4.27 -16.52
C ASP A 212 -2.46 5.22 -16.38
N GLY A 213 -3.01 5.34 -15.18
CA GLY A 213 -4.16 6.19 -14.88
C GLY A 213 -5.51 5.67 -15.33
N ASN A 214 -5.63 4.42 -15.76
CA ASN A 214 -6.88 3.83 -16.23
C ASN A 214 -7.88 3.63 -15.09
N ALA A 215 -8.84 4.54 -14.96
CA ALA A 215 -9.85 4.53 -13.90
C ALA A 215 -10.70 3.26 -13.89
N GLN A 216 -11.01 2.69 -15.06
CA GLN A 216 -11.83 1.47 -15.16
C GLN A 216 -11.09 0.25 -14.59
N ASN A 217 -9.77 0.16 -14.78
CA ASN A 217 -8.97 -0.91 -14.18
C ASN A 217 -8.84 -0.71 -12.67
N TRP A 218 -8.72 0.53 -12.19
CA TRP A 218 -8.77 0.83 -10.76
C TRP A 218 -10.12 0.48 -10.14
N THR A 219 -11.24 0.73 -10.84
CA THR A 219 -12.58 0.29 -10.42
C THR A 219 -12.65 -1.23 -10.25
N ARG A 220 -12.16 -1.99 -11.25
CA ARG A 220 -12.13 -3.46 -11.18
C ARG A 220 -11.27 -3.98 -10.05
N LEU A 221 -10.12 -3.34 -9.81
CA LEU A 221 -9.26 -3.70 -8.69
C LEU A 221 -9.96 -3.43 -7.35
N ALA A 222 -10.60 -2.26 -7.19
CA ALA A 222 -11.39 -1.95 -5.99
C ALA A 222 -12.48 -2.99 -5.75
N ASN A 223 -13.25 -3.35 -6.77
CA ASN A 223 -14.29 -4.36 -6.68
C ASN A 223 -13.74 -5.76 -6.38
N SER A 224 -12.58 -6.12 -6.94
CA SER A 224 -11.90 -7.39 -6.63
C SER A 224 -11.43 -7.45 -5.17
N LEU A 225 -10.97 -6.33 -4.63
CA LEU A 225 -10.63 -6.21 -3.20
C LEU A 225 -11.89 -6.29 -2.33
N ILE A 226 -12.99 -5.65 -2.73
CA ILE A 226 -14.29 -5.79 -2.05
C ILE A 226 -14.70 -7.26 -2.01
N LEU A 227 -14.67 -7.96 -3.14
CA LEU A 227 -15.00 -9.38 -3.21
C LEU A 227 -14.12 -10.22 -2.28
N ARG A 228 -12.81 -9.98 -2.28
CA ARG A 228 -11.85 -10.66 -1.39
C ARG A 228 -12.17 -10.44 0.09
N LEU A 229 -12.43 -9.19 0.50
CA LEU A 229 -12.78 -8.84 1.87
C LEU A 229 -14.13 -9.45 2.27
N ALA A 230 -15.13 -9.36 1.40
CA ALA A 230 -16.47 -9.89 1.65
C ALA A 230 -16.48 -11.42 1.83
N VAL A 231 -15.72 -12.16 1.00
CA VAL A 231 -15.55 -13.61 1.18
C VAL A 231 -14.89 -13.94 2.52
N ARG A 232 -13.93 -13.14 2.99
CA ARG A 232 -13.26 -13.36 4.28
C ARG A 232 -14.17 -13.11 5.47
N VAL A 233 -15.08 -12.14 5.41
CA VAL A 233 -16.03 -11.87 6.50
C VAL A 233 -17.24 -12.79 6.49
N HIS A 234 -17.44 -13.60 5.44
CA HIS A 234 -18.63 -14.43 5.22
C HIS A 234 -18.97 -15.32 6.42
N PHE A 235 -17.98 -15.95 7.04
CA PHE A 235 -18.19 -16.81 8.20
C PHE A 235 -18.58 -16.07 9.48
N LYS A 236 -18.34 -14.75 9.52
CA LYS A 236 -18.66 -13.91 10.68
C LYS A 236 -19.93 -13.09 10.49
N ASP A 237 -20.14 -12.57 9.28
CA ASP A 237 -21.28 -11.72 8.92
C ASP A 237 -21.70 -12.00 7.47
N GLN A 238 -22.63 -12.95 7.32
CA GLN A 238 -23.15 -13.38 6.01
C GLN A 238 -23.94 -12.29 5.29
N ALA A 239 -24.66 -11.44 6.05
CA ALA A 239 -25.46 -10.37 5.46
C ALA A 239 -24.55 -9.31 4.83
N LEU A 240 -23.54 -8.85 5.58
CA LEU A 240 -22.51 -7.93 5.08
C LEU A 240 -21.78 -8.51 3.87
N ALA A 241 -21.35 -9.77 3.97
CA ALA A 241 -20.68 -10.45 2.87
C ALA A 241 -21.53 -10.47 1.60
N LYS A 242 -22.80 -10.85 1.72
CA LYS A 242 -23.74 -10.91 0.58
C LYS A 242 -23.92 -9.54 -0.07
N GLU A 243 -24.10 -8.47 0.73
CA GLU A 243 -24.23 -7.11 0.21
C GLU A 243 -23.04 -6.74 -0.69
N TYR A 244 -21.83 -6.88 -0.16
CA TYR A 244 -20.63 -6.46 -0.85
C TYR A 244 -20.22 -7.39 -2.00
N ILE A 245 -20.51 -8.68 -1.92
CA ILE A 245 -20.30 -9.62 -3.04
C ILE A 245 -21.24 -9.23 -4.20
N THR A 246 -22.53 -8.94 -3.90
CA THR A 246 -23.49 -8.53 -4.92
C THR A 246 -23.04 -7.23 -5.60
N PHE A 247 -22.60 -6.24 -4.81
CA PHE A 247 -22.07 -4.98 -5.35
C PHE A 247 -20.86 -5.20 -6.27
N ALA A 248 -19.88 -5.98 -5.82
CA ALA A 248 -18.61 -6.16 -6.53
C ALA A 248 -18.77 -6.92 -7.86
N LEU A 249 -19.68 -7.89 -7.91
CA LEU A 249 -19.91 -8.70 -9.12
C LEU A 249 -20.87 -8.05 -10.13
N ASP A 250 -21.54 -6.98 -9.75
CA ASP A 250 -22.45 -6.25 -10.64
C ASP A 250 -21.63 -5.50 -11.72
N GLN A 251 -21.88 -5.84 -12.97
CA GLN A 251 -21.23 -5.20 -14.12
C GLN A 251 -21.60 -3.72 -14.24
N ALA A 252 -22.76 -3.30 -13.72
CA ALA A 252 -23.15 -1.89 -13.65
C ALA A 252 -22.21 -1.07 -12.77
N ASN A 253 -21.55 -1.69 -11.79
CA ASN A 253 -20.51 -1.09 -10.94
C ASN A 253 -19.09 -1.27 -11.50
N GLY A 254 -18.92 -1.70 -12.76
CA GLY A 254 -17.63 -1.89 -13.42
C GLY A 254 -17.06 -3.31 -13.33
N GLY A 255 -17.70 -4.23 -12.55
CA GLY A 255 -17.27 -5.63 -12.40
C GLY A 255 -15.92 -5.80 -11.70
N VAL A 256 -15.41 -7.01 -11.72
CA VAL A 256 -14.11 -7.39 -11.11
C VAL A 256 -13.05 -7.61 -12.20
N ILE A 257 -11.82 -7.91 -11.80
CA ILE A 257 -10.75 -8.36 -12.70
C ILE A 257 -11.11 -9.75 -13.23
N GLU A 258 -11.20 -9.89 -14.55
CA GLU A 258 -11.57 -11.15 -15.23
C GLU A 258 -10.51 -11.63 -16.21
N THR A 259 -9.62 -10.76 -16.64
CA THR A 259 -8.60 -11.06 -17.66
C THR A 259 -7.20 -10.64 -17.23
N VAL A 260 -6.18 -11.28 -17.79
CA VAL A 260 -4.76 -10.95 -17.57
C VAL A 260 -4.44 -9.49 -17.92
N ALA A 261 -5.13 -8.93 -18.92
CA ALA A 261 -4.94 -7.51 -19.30
C ALA A 261 -5.41 -6.52 -18.22
N GLN A 262 -6.23 -6.96 -17.28
CA GLN A 262 -6.78 -6.15 -16.18
C GLN A 262 -6.01 -6.33 -14.86
N GLU A 263 -5.01 -7.23 -14.84
CA GLU A 263 -4.22 -7.48 -13.63
C GLU A 263 -3.47 -6.24 -13.15
N ALA A 264 -3.44 -6.05 -11.83
CA ALA A 264 -2.60 -5.04 -11.19
C ALA A 264 -1.14 -5.51 -11.18
N LYS A 265 -0.32 -4.96 -12.05
CA LYS A 265 1.09 -5.31 -12.17
C LYS A 265 1.98 -4.10 -12.46
N ILE A 266 3.19 -4.13 -11.90
CA ILE A 266 4.25 -3.18 -12.24
C ILE A 266 5.19 -3.85 -13.24
N GLN A 267 5.41 -3.21 -14.38
CA GLN A 267 6.26 -3.77 -15.43
C GLN A 267 7.72 -3.33 -15.27
N ASN A 268 8.63 -4.28 -15.49
CA ASN A 268 10.05 -3.99 -15.62
C ASN A 268 10.31 -3.23 -16.93
N THR A 269 10.90 -2.05 -16.83
CA THR A 269 11.24 -1.20 -17.98
C THR A 269 12.63 -0.60 -17.81
N ALA A 270 13.20 -0.08 -18.90
CA ALA A 270 14.49 0.63 -18.83
C ALA A 270 14.41 1.88 -17.90
N LYS A 271 13.25 2.49 -17.77
CA LYS A 271 13.03 3.64 -16.87
C LYS A 271 12.75 3.23 -15.42
N LEU A 272 12.19 2.04 -15.23
CA LEU A 272 11.90 1.47 -13.92
C LEU A 272 12.47 0.03 -13.93
N PRO A 273 13.79 -0.12 -13.74
CA PRO A 273 14.41 -1.44 -13.65
C PRO A 273 14.00 -2.11 -12.35
N LEU A 274 13.47 -3.31 -12.45
CA LEU A 274 12.99 -4.10 -11.32
C LEU A 274 13.86 -5.35 -11.17
N MET A 275 14.01 -5.81 -9.94
CA MET A 275 14.67 -7.06 -9.61
C MET A 275 13.70 -7.94 -8.79
N ASN A 276 13.77 -9.24 -9.02
CA ASN A 276 13.05 -10.18 -8.17
C ASN A 276 13.63 -10.14 -6.75
N SER A 277 12.80 -9.79 -5.78
CA SER A 277 13.18 -9.69 -4.36
C SER A 277 13.61 -11.01 -3.71
N LEU A 278 13.36 -12.14 -4.36
CA LEU A 278 13.84 -13.45 -3.89
C LEU A 278 15.30 -13.71 -4.23
N ILE A 279 15.86 -13.05 -5.26
CA ILE A 279 17.26 -13.24 -5.67
C ILE A 279 18.23 -13.03 -4.52
N PRO A 280 18.22 -11.89 -3.80
CA PRO A 280 19.14 -11.68 -2.68
C PRO A 280 19.09 -12.78 -1.63
N ILE A 281 17.89 -13.27 -1.30
CA ILE A 281 17.72 -14.26 -0.22
C ILE A 281 18.12 -15.67 -0.65
N VAL A 282 17.71 -16.07 -1.86
CA VAL A 282 17.89 -17.44 -2.33
C VAL A 282 19.26 -17.65 -2.96
N GLU A 283 19.72 -16.70 -3.76
CA GLU A 283 20.96 -16.81 -4.53
C GLU A 283 22.15 -16.15 -3.81
N ASP A 284 22.06 -14.86 -3.46
CA ASP A 284 23.19 -14.12 -2.93
C ASP A 284 23.55 -14.54 -1.50
N TYR A 285 22.55 -14.65 -0.62
CA TYR A 285 22.76 -15.01 0.78
C TYR A 285 22.56 -16.51 1.06
N GLY A 286 21.88 -17.22 0.19
CA GLY A 286 21.59 -18.65 0.37
C GLY A 286 20.77 -18.97 1.63
N GLU A 287 19.96 -18.03 2.09
CA GLU A 287 19.27 -18.11 3.39
C GLU A 287 18.03 -18.98 3.35
N CYS A 288 17.35 -19.07 2.22
CA CYS A 288 16.09 -19.77 2.08
C CYS A 288 16.13 -20.87 1.02
N ARG A 289 15.34 -21.91 1.27
CA ARG A 289 15.04 -23.02 0.35
C ARG A 289 13.54 -23.30 0.38
N MET A 290 13.08 -24.11 -0.55
CA MET A 290 11.71 -24.62 -0.50
C MET A 290 11.48 -25.38 0.80
N GLY A 291 10.40 -25.05 1.51
CA GLY A 291 10.03 -25.68 2.75
C GLY A 291 9.61 -27.16 2.57
N ALA A 292 9.97 -28.01 3.53
CA ALA A 292 9.62 -29.44 3.49
C ALA A 292 8.12 -29.67 3.47
N THR A 293 7.33 -28.82 4.11
CA THR A 293 5.87 -28.90 4.16
C THR A 293 5.26 -28.75 2.78
N ILE A 294 5.59 -27.69 2.06
CA ILE A 294 5.06 -27.48 0.70
C ILE A 294 5.58 -28.54 -0.27
N TRP A 295 6.84 -28.97 -0.13
CA TRP A 295 7.42 -30.04 -0.91
C TRP A 295 6.63 -31.34 -0.73
N ALA A 296 6.39 -31.77 0.51
CA ALA A 296 5.63 -33.00 0.80
C ALA A 296 4.20 -32.94 0.24
N TYR A 297 3.53 -31.78 0.35
CA TYR A 297 2.21 -31.57 -0.21
C TYR A 297 2.19 -31.69 -1.75
N MET A 298 3.18 -31.13 -2.41
CA MET A 298 3.33 -31.22 -3.87
C MET A 298 3.62 -32.66 -4.33
N GLU A 299 4.47 -33.41 -3.62
CA GLU A 299 4.75 -34.83 -3.92
C GLU A 299 3.52 -35.72 -3.72
N GLN A 300 2.71 -35.50 -2.69
CA GLN A 300 1.45 -36.21 -2.51
C GLN A 300 0.49 -35.93 -3.67
N ARG A 301 0.38 -34.73 -4.17
CA ARG A 301 -0.45 -34.39 -5.33
C ARG A 301 0.01 -35.04 -6.63
N LYS A 302 1.30 -35.16 -6.85
CA LYS A 302 1.82 -35.96 -8.01
C LYS A 302 1.36 -37.40 -7.97
N ARG A 303 1.31 -38.03 -6.79
CA ARG A 303 0.85 -39.43 -6.61
C ARG A 303 -0.65 -39.57 -6.83
N ILE A 304 -1.47 -38.57 -6.58
CA ILE A 304 -2.92 -38.59 -6.78
C ILE A 304 -3.31 -38.38 -8.26
N LYS A 305 -2.33 -38.22 -9.20
CA LYS A 305 -2.57 -37.99 -10.64
C LYS A 305 -3.58 -36.85 -10.92
N ILE A 306 -3.57 -35.79 -10.16
CA ILE A 306 -4.28 -34.57 -10.53
C ILE A 306 -3.40 -33.88 -11.57
N SER A 307 -3.76 -34.06 -12.83
CA SER A 307 -3.17 -33.32 -13.95
C SER A 307 -3.44 -31.84 -13.72
N LEU A 308 -2.48 -31.10 -13.17
CA LEU A 308 -2.42 -29.65 -13.20
C LEU A 308 -1.88 -29.24 -14.58
N THR A 309 -2.64 -29.56 -15.63
CA THR A 309 -2.41 -29.05 -16.98
C THR A 309 -2.70 -27.53 -16.91
N GLY A 310 -1.65 -26.73 -16.81
CA GLY A 310 -1.70 -25.28 -16.82
C GLY A 310 -0.76 -24.58 -15.84
N PHE A 311 -0.24 -25.23 -14.82
CA PHE A 311 0.83 -24.68 -13.99
C PHE A 311 2.17 -25.26 -14.41
N SER A 312 2.87 -24.54 -15.25
CA SER A 312 4.28 -24.81 -15.54
C SER A 312 5.07 -24.56 -14.24
N PHE A 313 5.58 -25.63 -13.63
CA PHE A 313 6.48 -25.58 -12.47
C PHE A 313 7.90 -25.12 -12.85
N GLN A 314 8.03 -24.14 -13.73
CA GLN A 314 9.30 -23.44 -13.98
C GLN A 314 9.68 -22.48 -12.86
N CYS A 315 8.86 -22.34 -11.82
CA CYS A 315 9.17 -21.60 -10.60
C CYS A 315 10.37 -22.11 -9.80
N LEU A 316 10.97 -23.23 -10.16
CA LEU A 316 12.10 -23.82 -9.45
C LEU A 316 13.47 -23.37 -9.97
N TYR A 317 13.51 -22.74 -11.13
CA TYR A 317 14.72 -22.06 -11.65
C TYR A 317 14.40 -20.59 -11.81
N LEU A 318 14.72 -19.82 -10.79
CA LEU A 318 14.46 -18.38 -10.67
C LEU A 318 15.23 -17.52 -11.69
N SER A 319 16.04 -18.13 -12.57
CA SER A 319 16.83 -17.39 -13.55
C SER A 319 16.02 -16.81 -14.72
N ASP A 320 14.77 -17.29 -14.94
CA ASP A 320 13.95 -16.87 -16.09
C ASP A 320 12.68 -16.09 -15.72
N TYR A 321 12.49 -15.73 -14.44
CA TYR A 321 11.41 -14.86 -14.06
C TYR A 321 11.68 -13.42 -14.49
N GLN A 322 11.31 -13.13 -15.71
CA GLN A 322 10.91 -11.78 -16.04
C GLN A 322 9.66 -11.48 -15.19
N VAL A 323 9.73 -10.43 -14.36
CA VAL A 323 8.56 -9.86 -13.71
C VAL A 323 7.62 -9.43 -14.85
N VAL A 324 6.61 -10.21 -15.11
CA VAL A 324 5.54 -9.90 -16.06
C VAL A 324 4.44 -9.20 -15.29
#